data_881913108efae277a0341930d41585a1
#
_entry.id   881913108efae277a0341930d41585a1
#
_cell.length_a   1.000
_cell.length_b   1.000
_cell.length_c   1.000
_cell.angle_alpha   90.00
_cell.angle_beta   90.00
_cell.angle_gamma   90.00
#
_symmetry.space_group_name_H-M   'P 1'
#
loop_
_entity.id
_entity.type
_entity.pdbx_description
1 polymer ?
#
loop_
_entity_poly.entity_id
_entity_poly.type
_entity_poly.pdbx_seq_one_letter_code
_entity_poly.pdbx_strand_id
1 'polypeptide(L)'
;MASNADAKRIWEAGIEEWKILTAAALIGLSREATEMAAVYACEREAFGQPIGTYQGIAHPLANDIIDADGGAMLQMWVLRALADERKDAGGLISTLFWWASRTATNCVAHSIHTFAGYGLSNEYDIQLYHRRAKAWALALGDPEAELERGGRRLFLGEAASLPDPGKVDVDFESPDVGNPLAEELRTLLTGILDPEKHNLFEENFEAHDWDVHRALGKAG
;
A
#
# COMPACT_ATOMS: atom_id res chain seq x y z
N MET A 1 19.34 35.74 -0.13
CA MET A 1 20.01 34.40 -0.14
C MET A 1 19.44 33.61 1.04
N ALA A 2 18.94 32.40 0.81
CA ALA A 2 18.51 31.55 1.91
C ALA A 2 19.71 31.26 2.84
N SER A 3 19.47 31.18 4.15
CA SER A 3 20.53 30.78 5.07
C SER A 3 20.90 29.30 4.79
N ASN A 4 22.08 28.85 5.23
CA ASN A 4 22.50 27.48 5.04
C ASN A 4 21.49 26.48 5.72
N ALA A 5 20.87 26.90 6.81
CA ALA A 5 19.84 26.15 7.52
C ALA A 5 18.52 26.05 6.72
N ASP A 6 18.10 27.15 6.07
CA ASP A 6 16.91 27.16 5.22
C ASP A 6 17.10 26.26 3.98
N ALA A 7 18.26 26.33 3.35
CA ALA A 7 18.59 25.47 2.21
C ALA A 7 18.54 23.98 2.57
N LYS A 8 19.08 23.63 3.75
CA LYS A 8 19.03 22.25 4.26
C LYS A 8 17.59 21.80 4.50
N ARG A 9 16.76 22.61 5.16
CA ARG A 9 15.36 22.31 5.44
C ARG A 9 14.57 22.08 4.15
N ILE A 10 14.75 22.96 3.13
CA ILE A 10 14.08 22.82 1.84
C ILE A 10 14.51 21.53 1.13
N TRP A 11 15.81 21.22 1.16
CA TRP A 11 16.32 19.98 0.59
C TRP A 11 15.73 18.73 1.27
N GLU A 12 15.72 18.70 2.61
CA GLU A 12 15.16 17.61 3.37
C GLU A 12 13.66 17.42 3.09
N ALA A 13 12.89 18.51 3.03
CA ALA A 13 11.48 18.48 2.67
C ALA A 13 11.26 17.90 1.25
N GLY A 14 12.08 18.30 0.28
CA GLY A 14 12.04 17.74 -1.07
C GLY A 14 12.35 16.24 -1.12
N ILE A 15 13.24 15.74 -0.26
CA ILE A 15 13.51 14.30 -0.12
C ILE A 15 12.28 13.55 0.46
N GLU A 16 11.62 14.13 1.45
CA GLU A 16 10.40 13.50 2.00
C GLU A 16 9.26 13.47 0.96
N GLU A 17 9.08 14.53 0.17
CA GLU A 17 8.14 14.57 -0.94
C GLU A 17 8.47 13.49 -2.00
N TRP A 18 9.75 13.43 -2.38
CA TRP A 18 10.21 12.40 -3.33
C TRP A 18 9.92 10.98 -2.84
N LYS A 19 10.08 10.69 -1.54
CA LYS A 19 9.75 9.39 -0.96
C LYS A 19 8.27 9.04 -1.12
N ILE A 20 7.38 10.00 -0.87
CA ILE A 20 5.92 9.81 -1.01
C ILE A 20 5.57 9.48 -2.46
N LEU A 21 6.07 10.28 -3.41
CA LEU A 21 5.80 10.10 -4.84
C LEU A 21 6.39 8.79 -5.36
N THR A 22 7.61 8.45 -4.94
CA THR A 22 8.26 7.21 -5.34
C THR A 22 7.57 5.99 -4.74
N ALA A 23 7.10 6.08 -3.49
CA ALA A 23 6.32 5.02 -2.88
C ALA A 23 5.01 4.77 -3.64
N ALA A 24 4.31 5.83 -4.07
CA ALA A 24 3.12 5.71 -4.91
C ALA A 24 3.42 4.96 -6.22
N ALA A 25 4.51 5.33 -6.88
CA ALA A 25 4.93 4.70 -8.13
C ALA A 25 5.32 3.22 -7.91
N LEU A 26 6.01 2.89 -6.80
CA LEU A 26 6.38 1.52 -6.45
C LEU A 26 5.16 0.65 -6.12
N ILE A 27 4.16 1.18 -5.42
CA ILE A 27 2.90 0.48 -5.13
C ILE A 27 2.13 0.19 -6.43
N GLY A 28 2.00 1.17 -7.32
CA GLY A 28 1.38 0.98 -8.64
C GLY A 28 2.11 -0.04 -9.48
N LEU A 29 3.45 0.02 -9.49
CA LEU A 29 4.31 -0.94 -10.17
C LEU A 29 4.12 -2.36 -9.62
N SER A 30 3.99 -2.51 -8.30
CA SER A 30 3.76 -3.80 -7.65
C SER A 30 2.46 -4.44 -8.11
N ARG A 31 1.37 -3.67 -8.13
CA ARG A 31 0.05 -4.14 -8.58
C ARG A 31 0.09 -4.61 -10.02
N GLU A 32 0.62 -3.79 -10.92
CA GLU A 32 0.71 -4.11 -12.34
C GLU A 32 1.56 -5.36 -12.59
N ALA A 33 2.74 -5.45 -11.97
CA ALA A 33 3.61 -6.63 -12.11
C ALA A 33 2.91 -7.91 -11.64
N THR A 34 2.18 -7.85 -10.54
CA THR A 34 1.44 -8.99 -9.98
C THR A 34 0.26 -9.36 -10.88
N GLU A 35 -0.45 -8.38 -11.44
CA GLU A 35 -1.56 -8.61 -12.39
C GLU A 35 -1.06 -9.27 -13.67
N MET A 36 0.03 -8.77 -14.27
CA MET A 36 0.66 -9.41 -15.44
C MET A 36 1.02 -10.87 -15.15
N ALA A 37 1.58 -11.15 -13.97
CA ALA A 37 1.95 -12.50 -13.57
C ALA A 37 0.72 -13.40 -13.35
N ALA A 38 -0.36 -12.86 -12.79
CA ALA A 38 -1.61 -13.58 -12.57
C ALA A 38 -2.27 -13.96 -13.90
N VAL A 39 -2.33 -13.04 -14.86
CA VAL A 39 -2.83 -13.31 -16.21
C VAL A 39 -2.00 -14.40 -16.88
N TYR A 40 -0.68 -14.27 -16.88
CA TYR A 40 0.21 -15.28 -17.43
C TYR A 40 0.02 -16.64 -16.75
N ALA A 41 -0.16 -16.68 -15.44
CA ALA A 41 -0.37 -17.92 -14.69
C ALA A 41 -1.71 -18.62 -15.02
N CYS A 42 -2.71 -17.88 -15.47
CA CYS A 42 -3.99 -18.43 -15.93
C CYS A 42 -3.89 -19.03 -17.35
N GLU A 43 -3.00 -18.50 -18.19
CA GLU A 43 -2.85 -18.92 -19.60
C GLU A 43 -1.79 -19.99 -19.78
N ARG A 44 -0.71 -19.93 -19.02
CA ARG A 44 0.41 -20.87 -19.12
C ARG A 44 0.08 -22.21 -18.49
N GLU A 45 0.13 -23.27 -19.30
CA GLU A 45 -0.05 -24.63 -18.82
C GLU A 45 1.28 -25.35 -18.56
N ALA A 46 1.33 -26.13 -17.51
CA ALA A 46 2.36 -27.11 -17.19
C ALA A 46 1.73 -28.30 -16.46
N PHE A 47 2.19 -29.50 -16.76
CA PHE A 47 1.67 -30.75 -16.17
C PHE A 47 0.15 -30.93 -16.37
N GLY A 48 -0.40 -30.43 -17.47
CA GLY A 48 -1.78 -30.61 -17.90
C GLY A 48 -2.80 -29.66 -17.28
N GLN A 49 -2.34 -28.58 -16.63
CA GLN A 49 -3.22 -27.54 -16.07
C GLN A 49 -2.53 -26.17 -16.01
N PRO A 50 -3.28 -25.06 -15.89
CA PRO A 50 -2.72 -23.72 -15.72
C PRO A 50 -1.80 -23.65 -14.50
N ILE A 51 -0.66 -22.95 -14.63
CA ILE A 51 0.33 -22.89 -13.54
C ILE A 51 -0.20 -22.14 -12.30
N GLY A 52 -1.19 -21.26 -12.47
CA GLY A 52 -1.88 -20.55 -11.37
C GLY A 52 -2.66 -21.46 -10.42
N THR A 53 -2.89 -22.75 -10.79
CA THR A 53 -3.50 -23.73 -9.90
C THR A 53 -2.53 -24.28 -8.85
N TYR A 54 -1.23 -24.06 -9.05
CA TYR A 54 -0.21 -24.52 -8.11
C TYR A 54 -0.01 -23.48 -7.00
N GLN A 55 -0.03 -23.92 -5.74
CA GLN A 55 0.15 -23.07 -4.56
C GLN A 55 1.48 -22.30 -4.58
N GLY A 56 2.53 -22.90 -5.16
CA GLY A 56 3.83 -22.24 -5.31
C GLY A 56 3.81 -20.98 -6.19
N ILE A 57 2.77 -20.80 -7.02
CA ILE A 57 2.53 -19.61 -7.84
C ILE A 57 1.41 -18.75 -7.24
N ALA A 58 0.26 -19.37 -6.93
CA ALA A 58 -0.93 -18.64 -6.48
C ALA A 58 -0.73 -17.90 -5.14
N HIS A 59 -0.12 -18.53 -4.14
CA HIS A 59 0.02 -17.94 -2.81
C HIS A 59 0.97 -16.74 -2.79
N PRO A 60 2.17 -16.77 -3.39
CA PRO A 60 3.01 -15.57 -3.51
C PRO A 60 2.30 -14.40 -4.17
N LEU A 61 1.61 -14.62 -5.29
CA LEU A 61 0.87 -13.55 -5.99
C LEU A 61 -0.29 -12.99 -5.16
N ALA A 62 -0.99 -13.85 -4.39
CA ALA A 62 -2.03 -13.39 -3.48
C ALA A 62 -1.47 -12.53 -2.34
N ASN A 63 -0.33 -12.91 -1.76
CA ASN A 63 0.36 -12.10 -0.75
C ASN A 63 0.84 -10.76 -1.32
N ASP A 64 1.33 -10.76 -2.56
CA ASP A 64 1.79 -9.55 -3.23
C ASP A 64 0.69 -8.50 -3.38
N ILE A 65 -0.53 -8.90 -3.74
CA ILE A 65 -1.68 -7.99 -3.81
C ILE A 65 -2.04 -7.44 -2.43
N ILE A 66 -2.02 -8.28 -1.39
CA ILE A 66 -2.28 -7.86 -0.01
C ILE A 66 -1.25 -6.81 0.44
N ASP A 67 0.04 -7.05 0.16
CA ASP A 67 1.11 -6.11 0.51
C ASP A 67 1.00 -4.79 -0.27
N ALA A 68 0.63 -4.85 -1.55
CA ALA A 68 0.41 -3.67 -2.39
C ALA A 68 -0.80 -2.85 -1.90
N ASP A 69 -1.91 -3.50 -1.53
CA ASP A 69 -3.09 -2.85 -0.97
C ASP A 69 -2.79 -2.23 0.40
N GLY A 70 -2.05 -2.94 1.25
CA GLY A 70 -1.55 -2.39 2.52
C GLY A 70 -0.69 -1.14 2.32
N GLY A 71 0.18 -1.14 1.31
CA GLY A 71 0.97 0.03 0.91
C GLY A 71 0.12 1.21 0.46
N ALA A 72 -0.92 0.96 -0.34
CA ALA A 72 -1.86 1.99 -0.79
C ALA A 72 -2.64 2.61 0.38
N MET A 73 -3.09 1.80 1.32
CA MET A 73 -3.75 2.28 2.55
C MET A 73 -2.78 3.12 3.41
N LEU A 74 -1.54 2.67 3.60
CA LEU A 74 -0.52 3.41 4.32
C LEU A 74 -0.21 4.75 3.65
N GLN A 75 -0.20 4.79 2.32
CA GLN A 75 -0.02 6.04 1.59
C GLN A 75 -1.14 7.03 1.85
N MET A 76 -2.40 6.60 1.82
CA MET A 76 -3.54 7.46 2.17
C MET A 76 -3.43 7.98 3.61
N TRP A 77 -2.97 7.13 4.53
CA TRP A 77 -2.72 7.54 5.90
C TRP A 77 -1.63 8.62 6.01
N VAL A 78 -0.52 8.48 5.26
CA VAL A 78 0.55 9.49 5.20
C VAL A 78 0.03 10.82 4.68
N LEU A 79 -0.71 10.81 3.58
CA LEU A 79 -1.30 12.03 3.00
C LEU A 79 -2.24 12.72 3.99
N ARG A 80 -3.05 11.96 4.69
CA ARG A 80 -3.92 12.49 5.75
C ARG A 80 -3.12 13.04 6.92
N ALA A 81 -2.06 12.36 7.36
CA ALA A 81 -1.21 12.84 8.43
C ALA A 81 -0.48 14.15 8.08
N LEU A 82 -0.11 14.34 6.81
CA LEU A 82 0.44 15.60 6.31
C LEU A 82 -0.60 16.72 6.28
N ALA A 83 -1.81 16.43 5.76
CA ALA A 83 -2.89 17.41 5.70
C ALA A 83 -3.33 17.88 7.10
N ASP A 84 -3.29 16.99 8.08
CA ASP A 84 -3.61 17.29 9.49
C ASP A 84 -2.42 17.83 10.29
N GLU A 85 -1.28 18.10 9.65
CA GLU A 85 -0.03 18.58 10.29
C GLU A 85 0.41 17.72 11.49
N ARG A 86 0.21 16.40 11.40
CA ARG A 86 0.48 15.47 12.49
C ARG A 86 1.98 15.34 12.75
N LYS A 87 2.34 15.23 14.02
CA LYS A 87 3.75 15.10 14.45
C LYS A 87 4.41 13.79 14.01
N ASP A 88 3.63 12.75 13.76
CA ASP A 88 4.12 11.45 13.33
C ASP A 88 4.26 11.31 11.80
N ALA A 89 3.83 12.31 11.02
CA ALA A 89 3.86 12.27 9.56
C ALA A 89 5.24 11.92 8.99
N GLY A 90 6.33 12.48 9.53
CA GLY A 90 7.68 12.16 9.09
C GLY A 90 8.08 10.69 9.32
N GLY A 91 7.64 10.09 10.42
CA GLY A 91 7.86 8.67 10.71
C GLY A 91 7.05 7.78 9.78
N LEU A 92 5.81 8.17 9.50
CA LEU A 92 4.94 7.46 8.56
C LEU A 92 5.47 7.51 7.12
N ILE A 93 6.07 8.63 6.68
CA ILE A 93 6.72 8.74 5.36
C ILE A 93 7.87 7.74 5.24
N SER A 94 8.75 7.66 6.23
CA SER A 94 9.85 6.72 6.24
C SER A 94 9.36 5.26 6.19
N THR A 95 8.31 4.94 6.96
CA THR A 95 7.68 3.61 6.98
C THR A 95 7.05 3.29 5.63
N LEU A 96 6.35 4.23 5.01
CA LEU A 96 5.74 4.09 3.68
C LEU A 96 6.79 3.78 2.61
N PHE A 97 7.89 4.53 2.57
CA PHE A 97 8.93 4.32 1.57
C PHE A 97 9.61 2.96 1.73
N TRP A 98 9.89 2.55 2.97
CA TRP A 98 10.40 1.21 3.26
C TRP A 98 9.41 0.13 2.80
N TRP A 99 8.13 0.25 3.19
CA TRP A 99 7.09 -0.72 2.81
C TRP A 99 6.97 -0.86 1.30
N ALA A 100 6.82 0.26 0.59
CA ALA A 100 6.70 0.27 -0.87
C ALA A 100 7.93 -0.32 -1.57
N SER A 101 9.14 -0.02 -1.08
CA SER A 101 10.40 -0.54 -1.63
C SER A 101 10.50 -2.06 -1.46
N ARG A 102 10.16 -2.57 -0.28
CA ARG A 102 10.14 -4.00 0.02
C ARG A 102 9.09 -4.73 -0.81
N THR A 103 7.85 -4.22 -0.80
CA THR A 103 6.73 -4.77 -1.56
C THR A 103 7.06 -4.84 -3.04
N ALA A 104 7.52 -3.75 -3.65
CA ALA A 104 7.87 -3.74 -5.07
C ALA A 104 8.97 -4.77 -5.41
N THR A 105 9.98 -4.90 -4.55
CA THR A 105 11.05 -5.87 -4.75
C THR A 105 10.54 -7.31 -4.70
N ASN A 106 9.64 -7.63 -3.77
CA ASN A 106 9.06 -8.96 -3.62
C ASN A 106 8.09 -9.28 -4.77
N CYS A 107 7.14 -8.37 -5.06
CA CYS A 107 6.15 -8.55 -6.12
C CYS A 107 6.82 -8.82 -7.48
N VAL A 108 7.83 -8.03 -7.85
CA VAL A 108 8.51 -8.25 -9.13
C VAL A 108 9.35 -9.52 -9.13
N ALA A 109 9.89 -9.96 -7.99
CA ALA A 109 10.63 -11.22 -7.90
C ALA A 109 9.68 -12.42 -8.10
N HIS A 110 8.51 -12.43 -7.45
CA HIS A 110 7.49 -13.47 -7.64
C HIS A 110 6.91 -13.44 -9.04
N SER A 111 6.69 -12.23 -9.60
CA SER A 111 6.22 -12.08 -10.98
C SER A 111 7.22 -12.65 -11.99
N ILE A 112 8.51 -12.31 -11.90
CA ILE A 112 9.55 -12.90 -12.75
C ILE A 112 9.64 -14.42 -12.56
N HIS A 113 9.52 -14.91 -11.34
CA HIS A 113 9.50 -16.34 -11.06
C HIS A 113 8.33 -17.03 -11.79
N THR A 114 7.16 -16.40 -11.81
CA THR A 114 5.97 -16.91 -12.51
C THR A 114 6.19 -17.01 -14.03
N PHE A 115 6.85 -16.02 -14.63
CA PHE A 115 7.25 -16.04 -16.05
C PHE A 115 8.42 -16.99 -16.35
N ALA A 116 9.14 -17.45 -15.31
CA ALA A 116 10.32 -18.31 -15.44
C ALA A 116 11.36 -17.72 -16.39
N GLY A 117 11.88 -18.49 -17.34
CA GLY A 117 12.89 -18.03 -18.31
C GLY A 117 12.44 -16.82 -19.14
N TYR A 118 11.15 -16.71 -19.45
CA TYR A 118 10.60 -15.57 -20.18
C TYR A 118 10.63 -14.27 -19.39
N GLY A 119 10.60 -14.33 -18.05
CA GLY A 119 10.68 -13.14 -17.21
C GLY A 119 11.98 -12.36 -17.31
N LEU A 120 13.03 -12.98 -17.85
CA LEU A 120 14.34 -12.34 -18.07
C LEU A 120 14.57 -11.98 -19.54
N SER A 121 13.65 -12.36 -20.45
CA SER A 121 13.75 -12.05 -21.88
C SER A 121 13.14 -10.67 -22.19
N ASN A 122 13.44 -10.15 -23.39
CA ASN A 122 12.83 -8.93 -23.89
C ASN A 122 11.45 -9.16 -24.52
N GLU A 123 10.94 -10.38 -24.49
CA GLU A 123 9.62 -10.72 -25.06
C GLU A 123 8.46 -10.23 -24.17
N TYR A 124 8.74 -10.11 -22.85
CA TYR A 124 7.77 -9.63 -21.87
C TYR A 124 8.29 -8.42 -21.11
N ASP A 125 7.41 -7.48 -20.82
CA ASP A 125 7.75 -6.22 -20.15
C ASP A 125 8.06 -6.38 -18.64
N ILE A 126 7.80 -7.54 -18.04
CA ILE A 126 8.01 -7.77 -16.61
C ILE A 126 9.43 -7.47 -16.14
N GLN A 127 10.43 -7.67 -17.02
CA GLN A 127 11.83 -7.33 -16.72
C GLN A 127 12.04 -5.81 -16.50
N LEU A 128 11.22 -4.96 -17.13
CA LEU A 128 11.26 -3.50 -16.94
C LEU A 128 10.79 -3.12 -15.54
N TYR A 129 9.74 -3.78 -15.05
CA TYR A 129 9.23 -3.60 -13.69
C TYR A 129 10.28 -4.00 -12.64
N HIS A 130 10.95 -5.13 -12.85
CA HIS A 130 12.02 -5.56 -11.96
C HIS A 130 13.16 -4.54 -11.86
N ARG A 131 13.62 -4.04 -13.00
CA ARG A 131 14.71 -3.05 -13.06
C ARG A 131 14.31 -1.76 -12.36
N ARG A 132 13.09 -1.27 -12.55
CA ARG A 132 12.58 -0.06 -11.91
C ARG A 132 12.37 -0.23 -10.41
N ALA A 133 11.80 -1.34 -9.98
CA ALA A 133 11.62 -1.63 -8.56
C ALA A 133 12.97 -1.58 -7.80
N LYS A 134 14.00 -2.17 -8.38
CA LYS A 134 15.37 -2.12 -7.82
C LYS A 134 15.96 -0.72 -7.84
N ALA A 135 15.90 -0.02 -8.99
CA ALA A 135 16.53 1.28 -9.16
C ALA A 135 15.90 2.34 -8.25
N TRP A 136 14.57 2.38 -8.17
CA TRP A 136 13.88 3.40 -7.38
C TRP A 136 13.95 3.13 -5.88
N ALA A 137 13.84 1.87 -5.46
CA ALA A 137 13.99 1.52 -4.05
C ALA A 137 15.37 1.87 -3.48
N LEU A 138 16.43 1.72 -4.29
CA LEU A 138 17.83 1.94 -3.86
C LEU A 138 18.36 3.35 -4.13
N ALA A 139 17.55 4.25 -4.73
CA ALA A 139 18.00 5.58 -5.14
C ALA A 139 18.52 6.45 -3.97
N LEU A 140 18.01 6.25 -2.76
CA LEU A 140 18.45 6.93 -1.54
C LEU A 140 19.28 6.04 -0.61
N GLY A 141 19.77 4.91 -1.10
CA GLY A 141 20.51 3.92 -0.32
C GLY A 141 19.65 2.74 0.13
N ASP A 142 19.98 2.14 1.26
CA ASP A 142 19.29 0.97 1.78
C ASP A 142 17.89 1.35 2.36
N PRO A 143 16.79 0.79 1.87
CA PRO A 143 15.45 1.02 2.43
C PRO A 143 15.33 0.65 3.91
N GLU A 144 16.10 -0.31 4.42
CA GLU A 144 16.08 -0.68 5.84
C GLU A 144 16.54 0.48 6.74
N ALA A 145 17.43 1.35 6.25
CA ALA A 145 17.79 2.57 6.97
C ALA A 145 16.62 3.55 7.12
N GLU A 146 15.66 3.52 6.20
CA GLU A 146 14.43 4.33 6.32
C GLU A 146 13.47 3.79 7.39
N LEU A 147 13.38 2.47 7.53
CA LEU A 147 12.60 1.86 8.62
C LEU A 147 13.17 2.25 9.98
N GLU A 148 14.51 2.17 10.14
CA GLU A 148 15.20 2.62 11.36
C GLU A 148 14.96 4.11 11.64
N ARG A 149 15.05 4.95 10.60
CA ARG A 149 14.74 6.39 10.69
C ARG A 149 13.29 6.63 11.09
N GLY A 150 12.34 5.87 10.52
CA GLY A 150 10.93 5.89 10.89
C GLY A 150 10.74 5.59 12.38
N GLY A 151 11.38 4.56 12.88
CA GLY A 151 11.38 4.21 14.31
C GLY A 151 11.92 5.34 15.19
N ARG A 152 13.04 5.97 14.82
CA ARG A 152 13.58 7.11 15.58
C ARG A 152 12.63 8.30 15.58
N ARG A 153 11.97 8.60 14.45
CA ARG A 153 11.00 9.70 14.33
C ARG A 153 9.74 9.44 15.16
N LEU A 154 9.21 8.22 15.13
CA LEU A 154 7.98 7.85 15.82
C LEU A 154 8.16 7.74 17.34
N PHE A 155 9.28 7.20 17.79
CA PHE A 155 9.46 6.82 19.21
C PHE A 155 10.52 7.63 19.95
N LEU A 156 11.49 8.22 19.27
CA LEU A 156 12.57 8.99 19.89
C LEU A 156 12.47 10.50 19.63
N GLY A 157 11.44 10.96 18.92
CA GLY A 157 11.18 12.38 18.68
C GLY A 157 12.16 13.04 17.70
N GLU A 158 12.82 12.27 16.82
CA GLU A 158 13.65 12.84 15.75
C GLU A 158 12.79 13.67 14.81
N ALA A 159 13.16 14.93 14.61
CA ALA A 159 12.43 15.86 13.76
C ALA A 159 12.60 15.52 12.28
N ALA A 160 11.56 15.76 11.49
CA ALA A 160 11.60 15.70 10.03
C ALA A 160 11.22 17.05 9.44
N SER A 161 11.91 17.44 8.37
CA SER A 161 11.50 18.59 7.56
C SER A 161 10.44 18.08 6.59
N LEU A 162 9.17 18.42 6.83
CA LEU A 162 8.06 17.93 6.00
C LEU A 162 7.89 18.85 4.78
N PRO A 163 7.41 18.31 3.64
CA PRO A 163 6.97 19.11 2.52
C PRO A 163 5.77 19.96 2.94
N ASP A 164 5.69 21.16 2.41
CA ASP A 164 4.49 21.99 2.51
C ASP A 164 3.48 21.47 1.48
N PRO A 165 2.34 20.91 1.89
CA PRO A 165 1.34 20.39 0.96
C PRO A 165 0.68 21.51 0.12
N GLY A 166 0.99 22.80 0.44
CA GLY A 166 0.36 23.94 -0.20
C GLY A 166 -1.14 23.97 0.08
N LYS A 167 -1.86 24.70 -0.74
CA LYS A 167 -3.33 24.58 -0.77
C LYS A 167 -3.68 23.36 -1.61
N VAL A 168 -3.88 22.23 -0.92
CA VAL A 168 -4.36 21.01 -1.59
C VAL A 168 -5.86 21.18 -1.78
N ASP A 169 -6.26 21.36 -3.03
CA ASP A 169 -7.68 21.33 -3.44
C ASP A 169 -8.22 19.89 -3.56
N VAL A 170 -7.59 18.94 -2.88
CA VAL A 170 -8.07 17.57 -2.83
C VAL A 170 -8.96 17.46 -1.59
N ASP A 171 -10.24 17.56 -1.84
CA ASP A 171 -11.27 17.27 -0.85
C ASP A 171 -11.31 15.74 -0.65
N PHE A 172 -10.74 15.29 0.48
CA PHE A 172 -10.83 13.89 0.90
C PHE A 172 -12.16 13.60 1.63
N GLU A 173 -13.02 14.59 1.79
CA GLU A 173 -14.37 14.32 2.23
C GLU A 173 -15.06 13.52 1.13
N SER A 174 -15.69 12.42 1.51
CA SER A 174 -16.55 11.65 0.60
C SER A 174 -17.50 12.62 -0.08
N PRO A 175 -17.59 12.63 -1.42
CA PRO A 175 -18.59 13.47 -2.06
C PRO A 175 -19.95 13.20 -1.43
N ASP A 176 -20.80 14.23 -1.33
CA ASP A 176 -22.14 14.16 -0.71
C ASP A 176 -23.01 12.97 -1.18
N VAL A 177 -22.65 12.39 -2.33
CA VAL A 177 -23.25 11.16 -2.87
C VAL A 177 -23.04 9.93 -1.96
N GLY A 178 -21.97 9.89 -1.15
CA GLY A 178 -21.71 8.79 -0.20
C GLY A 178 -22.43 8.96 1.15
N ASN A 179 -22.81 10.16 1.50
CA ASN A 179 -23.46 10.46 2.77
C ASN A 179 -24.81 9.75 2.97
N PRO A 180 -25.74 9.72 1.99
CA PRO A 180 -27.01 9.00 2.14
C PRO A 180 -26.78 7.50 2.34
N LEU A 181 -25.87 6.89 1.57
CA LEU A 181 -25.54 5.48 1.68
C LEU A 181 -24.85 5.15 3.02
N ALA A 182 -23.96 6.02 3.49
CA ALA A 182 -23.30 5.85 4.79
C ALA A 182 -24.30 5.95 5.96
N GLU A 183 -25.29 6.85 5.90
CA GLU A 183 -26.34 6.98 6.90
C GLU A 183 -27.32 5.80 6.87
N GLU A 184 -27.68 5.33 5.67
CA GLU A 184 -28.51 4.15 5.49
C GLU A 184 -27.81 2.89 6.05
N LEU A 185 -26.52 2.71 5.73
CA LEU A 185 -25.69 1.62 6.24
C LEU A 185 -25.54 1.70 7.76
N ARG A 186 -25.31 2.90 8.32
CA ARG A 186 -25.20 3.12 9.77
C ARG A 186 -26.51 2.77 10.47
N THR A 187 -27.63 3.20 9.90
CA THR A 187 -28.95 2.91 10.43
C THR A 187 -29.26 1.42 10.41
N LEU A 188 -28.93 0.75 9.30
CA LEU A 188 -29.08 -0.70 9.16
C LEU A 188 -28.22 -1.45 10.19
N LEU A 189 -26.93 -1.09 10.30
CA LEU A 189 -26.00 -1.73 11.22
C LEU A 189 -26.38 -1.50 12.69
N THR A 190 -26.78 -0.28 13.05
CA THR A 190 -27.24 0.04 14.42
C THR A 190 -28.49 -0.75 14.81
N GLY A 191 -29.35 -1.07 13.83
CA GLY A 191 -30.54 -1.88 14.07
C GLY A 191 -30.29 -3.40 14.18
N ILE A 192 -29.16 -3.88 13.70
CA ILE A 192 -28.84 -5.32 13.61
C ILE A 192 -27.77 -5.71 14.62
N LEU A 193 -26.78 -4.83 14.87
CA LEU A 193 -25.67 -5.08 15.79
C LEU A 193 -26.17 -5.01 17.24
N ASP A 194 -26.10 -6.14 17.89
CA ASP A 194 -26.30 -6.24 19.34
C ASP A 194 -24.99 -5.80 20.04
N PRO A 195 -25.04 -4.74 20.90
CA PRO A 195 -23.85 -4.27 21.62
C PRO A 195 -23.15 -5.36 22.46
N GLU A 196 -23.91 -6.35 22.96
CA GLU A 196 -23.33 -7.48 23.71
C GLU A 196 -22.60 -8.46 22.81
N LYS A 197 -23.00 -8.57 21.53
CA LYS A 197 -22.29 -9.41 20.55
C LYS A 197 -21.01 -8.76 20.02
N HIS A 198 -20.90 -7.44 20.08
CA HIS A 198 -19.71 -6.74 19.60
C HIS A 198 -18.44 -7.18 20.32
N ASN A 199 -18.51 -7.45 21.63
CA ASN A 199 -17.39 -7.97 22.41
C ASN A 199 -17.00 -9.39 22.02
N LEU A 200 -17.90 -10.21 21.45
CA LEU A 200 -17.61 -11.55 20.98
C LEU A 200 -16.77 -11.56 19.68
N PHE A 201 -16.83 -10.48 18.87
CA PHE A 201 -16.02 -10.36 17.65
C PHE A 201 -14.55 -10.04 17.95
N GLU A 202 -14.25 -9.38 19.06
CA GLU A 202 -12.87 -9.15 19.50
C GLU A 202 -12.20 -10.41 20.05
N GLU A 203 -12.98 -11.37 20.57
CA GLU A 203 -12.46 -12.57 21.21
C GLU A 203 -12.43 -13.81 20.29
N ASN A 204 -13.11 -13.79 19.15
CA ASN A 204 -13.28 -14.99 18.32
C ASN A 204 -13.10 -14.73 16.83
N PHE A 205 -11.94 -15.07 16.29
CA PHE A 205 -11.58 -14.94 14.87
C PHE A 205 -12.48 -15.72 13.90
N GLU A 206 -13.33 -16.61 14.40
CA GLU A 206 -14.25 -17.44 13.61
C GLU A 206 -15.70 -16.91 13.61
N ALA A 207 -15.99 -15.83 14.30
CA ALA A 207 -17.37 -15.32 14.44
C ALA A 207 -17.80 -14.54 13.20
N HIS A 208 -18.41 -15.23 12.24
CA HIS A 208 -19.14 -14.63 11.14
C HIS A 208 -20.62 -14.47 11.54
N ASP A 209 -21.11 -13.21 11.64
CA ASP A 209 -22.53 -12.96 11.89
C ASP A 209 -23.32 -13.09 10.58
N TRP A 210 -23.95 -14.25 10.40
CA TRP A 210 -24.76 -14.54 9.23
C TRP A 210 -26.00 -13.65 9.10
N ASP A 211 -26.53 -13.10 10.17
CA ASP A 211 -27.71 -12.22 10.15
C ASP A 211 -27.34 -10.85 9.62
N VAL A 212 -26.18 -10.31 10.06
CA VAL A 212 -25.57 -9.08 9.49
C VAL A 212 -25.24 -9.29 8.02
N HIS A 213 -24.59 -10.39 7.66
CA HIS A 213 -24.24 -10.69 6.28
C HIS A 213 -25.46 -10.76 5.35
N ARG A 214 -26.52 -11.45 5.78
CA ARG A 214 -27.75 -11.55 5.00
C ARG A 214 -28.51 -10.22 4.90
N ALA A 215 -28.48 -9.40 5.96
CA ALA A 215 -29.12 -8.09 5.96
C ALA A 215 -28.40 -7.12 5.00
N LEU A 216 -27.07 -7.09 5.00
CA LEU A 216 -26.26 -6.33 4.04
C LEU A 216 -26.53 -6.79 2.60
N GLY A 217 -26.57 -8.09 2.35
CA GLY A 217 -26.87 -8.64 1.02
C GLY A 217 -28.29 -8.36 0.52
N LYS A 218 -29.26 -8.10 1.40
CA LYS A 218 -30.63 -7.70 1.04
C LYS A 218 -30.77 -6.19 0.80
N ALA A 219 -29.92 -5.41 1.43
CA ALA A 219 -29.94 -3.96 1.28
C ALA A 219 -29.28 -3.49 -0.03
N GLY A 220 -28.49 -4.37 -0.72
CA GLY A 220 -27.75 -4.07 -1.97
C GLY A 220 -26.39 -3.57 -1.67
#